data_49443eeb418b733adc538a93f51570fd
#
_entry.id   49443eeb418b733adc538a93f51570fd
#
_cell.length_a   1.000
_cell.length_b   1.000
_cell.length_c   1.000
_cell.angle_alpha   90.00
_cell.angle_beta   90.00
_cell.angle_gamma   90.00
#
_symmetry.space_group_name_H-M   'P 1'
#
loop_
_entity.id
_entity.type
_entity.pdbx_description
1 polymer ?
#
loop_
_entity_poly.entity_id
_entity_poly.type
_entity_poly.pdbx_seq_one_letter_code
_entity_poly.pdbx_strand_id
1 'polypeptide(L)'
;MSETVTLPPEQIAEDEPRVPTRRLLVFEVGGSVFACEMESFREIVTPQPMTRLPGAPPSVCGLINLRGTIVTVVDGGMVLGMSSYVRERGLILLVDYVERWIGVGVDDVRDILDVPIDQFSAADATEASRPGITGAVEIEGQRVLVLDIKAVVEQVIGQGR
;
A
#
# COMPACT_ATOMS: atom_id res chain seq x y z
N MET A 1 -35.43 18.19 -32.07
CA MET A 1 -35.06 17.63 -31.85
C MET A 1 -34.63 17.67 -30.91
N SER A 2 -34.60 17.41 -30.57
CA SER A 2 -34.26 17.39 -29.72
C SER A 2 -33.53 16.81 -29.21
N GLU A 3 -32.87 16.93 -29.22
CA GLU A 3 -32.19 16.32 -28.76
C GLU A 3 -32.16 16.43 -27.52
N THR A 4 -32.31 15.62 -27.02
CA THR A 4 -32.19 15.46 -25.73
C THR A 4 -30.83 15.50 -25.41
N VAL A 5 -30.41 16.39 -24.74
CA VAL A 5 -29.08 16.46 -24.31
C VAL A 5 -28.94 15.55 -23.13
N THR A 6 -28.23 14.47 -23.34
CA THR A 6 -27.91 13.60 -22.26
C THR A 6 -26.59 14.04 -21.65
N LEU A 7 -26.62 14.46 -20.41
CA LEU A 7 -25.41 14.91 -19.75
C LEU A 7 -24.49 13.73 -19.48
N PRO A 8 -23.17 13.90 -19.63
CA PRO A 8 -22.25 12.87 -19.22
C PRO A 8 -22.42 12.55 -17.74
N PRO A 9 -22.14 11.32 -17.31
CA PRO A 9 -22.34 10.97 -15.91
C PRO A 9 -21.58 11.87 -14.95
N GLU A 10 -20.42 12.36 -15.32
CA GLU A 10 -19.66 13.23 -14.44
C GLU A 10 -20.36 14.58 -14.26
N GLN A 11 -21.08 15.07 -15.28
CA GLN A 11 -21.79 16.33 -15.13
C GLN A 11 -23.04 16.19 -14.30
N ILE A 12 -23.72 15.06 -14.44
CA ILE A 12 -24.89 14.80 -13.61
C ILE A 12 -24.46 14.73 -12.16
N ALA A 13 -23.35 14.06 -11.90
CA ALA A 13 -22.87 13.89 -10.54
C ALA A 13 -22.44 15.20 -9.91
N GLU A 14 -22.02 16.17 -10.71
CA GLU A 14 -21.61 17.46 -10.16
C GLU A 14 -22.77 18.21 -9.52
N ASP A 15 -23.98 17.93 -9.96
CA ASP A 15 -25.15 18.61 -9.42
C ASP A 15 -25.67 18.00 -8.14
N GLU A 16 -25.07 16.92 -7.69
CA GLU A 16 -25.52 16.21 -6.50
C GLU A 16 -24.45 16.23 -5.44
N PRO A 17 -24.85 16.22 -4.17
CA PRO A 17 -23.86 16.10 -3.12
C PRO A 17 -23.06 14.83 -3.30
N ARG A 18 -21.77 14.94 -3.24
CA ARG A 18 -20.90 13.81 -3.39
C ARG A 18 -20.05 13.66 -2.19
N VAL A 19 -19.92 12.42 -1.73
CA VAL A 19 -18.96 12.10 -0.70
C VAL A 19 -17.60 12.07 -1.35
N PRO A 20 -16.63 12.83 -0.84
CA PRO A 20 -15.27 12.72 -1.36
C PRO A 20 -14.76 11.29 -1.24
N THR A 21 -13.87 10.93 -2.14
CA THR A 21 -13.27 9.59 -2.15
C THR A 21 -11.77 9.69 -1.98
N ARG A 22 -11.18 8.58 -1.53
CA ARG A 22 -9.75 8.40 -1.52
C ARG A 22 -9.42 7.21 -2.40
N ARG A 23 -8.35 7.33 -3.15
CA ARG A 23 -7.91 6.24 -4.01
C ARG A 23 -6.95 5.35 -3.24
N LEU A 24 -7.30 4.08 -3.14
CA LEU A 24 -6.54 3.12 -2.37
C LEU A 24 -5.98 2.03 -3.26
N LEU A 25 -4.78 1.59 -2.93
CA LEU A 25 -4.22 0.36 -3.46
C LEU A 25 -4.54 -0.74 -2.46
N VAL A 26 -5.17 -1.81 -2.94
CA VAL A 26 -5.52 -2.96 -2.10
C VAL A 26 -4.54 -4.07 -2.44
N PHE A 27 -3.86 -4.59 -1.44
CA PHE A 27 -2.83 -5.59 -1.65
C PHE A 27 -2.91 -6.68 -0.58
N GLU A 28 -2.23 -7.77 -0.87
CA GLU A 28 -2.27 -8.94 -0.01
C GLU A 28 -0.86 -9.29 0.44
N VAL A 29 -0.70 -9.58 1.70
CA VAL A 29 0.56 -10.06 2.23
C VAL A 29 0.28 -10.94 3.44
N GLY A 30 0.94 -12.10 3.48
CA GLY A 30 0.81 -13.01 4.61
C GLY A 30 -0.59 -13.56 4.80
N GLY A 31 -1.38 -13.64 3.72
CA GLY A 31 -2.74 -14.14 3.80
C GLY A 31 -3.77 -13.12 4.22
N SER A 32 -3.36 -11.88 4.44
CA SER A 32 -4.27 -10.81 4.84
C SER A 32 -4.29 -9.71 3.80
N VAL A 33 -5.42 -9.00 3.73
CA VAL A 33 -5.61 -7.91 2.77
C VAL A 33 -5.49 -6.59 3.50
N PHE A 34 -4.72 -5.69 2.91
CA PHE A 34 -4.51 -4.35 3.44
C PHE A 34 -4.71 -3.34 2.33
N ALA A 35 -4.80 -2.08 2.70
CA ALA A 35 -4.90 -0.99 1.74
C ALA A 35 -3.99 0.15 2.15
N CYS A 36 -3.51 0.90 1.17
CA CYS A 36 -2.78 2.13 1.42
C CYS A 36 -3.17 3.15 0.38
N GLU A 37 -2.96 4.42 0.69
CA GLU A 37 -3.31 5.46 -0.25
C GLU A 37 -2.36 5.48 -1.43
N MET A 38 -2.90 5.70 -2.62
CA MET A 38 -2.11 5.68 -3.86
C MET A 38 -0.97 6.68 -3.84
N GLU A 39 -1.15 7.78 -3.15
CA GLU A 39 -0.12 8.79 -3.07
C GLU A 39 1.11 8.33 -2.30
N SER A 40 0.97 7.23 -1.56
CA SER A 40 2.05 6.77 -0.69
C SER A 40 3.11 5.98 -1.43
N PHE A 41 2.86 5.56 -2.65
CA PHE A 41 3.86 4.79 -3.38
C PHE A 41 3.97 5.28 -4.82
N ARG A 42 5.10 4.93 -5.46
CA ARG A 42 5.42 5.42 -6.79
C ARG A 42 5.06 4.43 -7.88
N GLU A 43 5.40 3.19 -7.70
CA GLU A 43 5.13 2.18 -8.73
C GLU A 43 5.17 0.81 -8.12
N ILE A 44 4.65 -0.15 -8.86
CA ILE A 44 4.65 -1.55 -8.49
C ILE A 44 5.69 -2.23 -9.37
N VAL A 45 6.61 -2.93 -8.75
CA VAL A 45 7.75 -3.53 -9.44
C VAL A 45 7.63 -5.05 -9.35
N THR A 46 7.85 -5.72 -10.47
CA THR A 46 7.87 -7.17 -10.52
C THR A 46 9.11 -7.70 -9.82
N PRO A 47 9.17 -9.01 -9.53
CA PRO A 47 10.32 -9.56 -8.82
C PRO A 47 11.64 -9.25 -9.53
N GLN A 48 12.63 -8.90 -8.73
CA GLN A 48 13.96 -8.53 -9.21
C GLN A 48 14.99 -9.35 -8.47
N PRO A 49 16.16 -9.59 -9.10
CA PRO A 49 17.27 -10.20 -8.36
C PRO A 49 17.65 -9.33 -7.16
N MET A 50 17.86 -9.95 -6.02
CA MET A 50 18.21 -9.23 -4.80
C MET A 50 19.58 -9.61 -4.31
N THR A 51 20.34 -8.61 -3.88
CA THR A 51 21.62 -8.80 -3.24
C THR A 51 21.40 -8.71 -1.74
N ARG A 52 21.81 -9.72 -1.02
CA ARG A 52 21.64 -9.74 0.42
C ARG A 52 22.50 -8.65 1.06
N LEU A 53 21.96 -8.00 2.07
CA LEU A 53 22.66 -6.95 2.79
C LEU A 53 23.13 -7.53 4.14
N PRO A 54 24.43 -7.81 4.29
CA PRO A 54 24.91 -8.42 5.53
C PRO A 54 24.67 -7.50 6.73
N GLY A 55 24.26 -8.09 7.84
CA GLY A 55 24.04 -7.33 9.06
C GLY A 55 22.74 -6.59 9.13
N ALA A 56 21.92 -6.68 8.11
CA ALA A 56 20.62 -6.01 8.12
C ALA A 56 19.63 -6.77 9.00
N PRO A 57 18.61 -6.09 9.52
CA PRO A 57 17.54 -6.77 10.26
C PRO A 57 16.86 -7.82 9.40
N PRO A 58 16.25 -8.84 10.01
CA PRO A 58 15.60 -9.90 9.23
C PRO A 58 14.51 -9.40 8.29
N SER A 59 13.87 -8.27 8.62
CA SER A 59 12.82 -7.71 7.78
C SER A 59 13.36 -7.03 6.52
N VAL A 60 14.69 -6.83 6.42
CA VAL A 60 15.29 -6.30 5.21
C VAL A 60 15.67 -7.47 4.32
N CYS A 61 15.03 -7.57 3.15
CA CYS A 61 15.28 -8.66 2.22
C CYS A 61 16.62 -8.53 1.52
N GLY A 62 16.98 -7.31 1.15
CA GLY A 62 18.20 -7.06 0.41
C GLY A 62 18.07 -5.80 -0.44
N LEU A 63 18.93 -5.72 -1.44
CA LEU A 63 18.99 -4.58 -2.35
C LEU A 63 18.66 -5.03 -3.75
N ILE A 64 17.95 -4.19 -4.49
CA ILE A 64 17.74 -4.39 -5.92
C ILE A 64 18.30 -3.19 -6.66
N ASN A 65 18.64 -3.41 -7.94
CA ASN A 65 19.05 -2.33 -8.82
C ASN A 65 17.88 -2.09 -9.77
N LEU A 66 17.21 -0.97 -9.59
CA LEU A 66 16.07 -0.63 -10.41
C LEU A 66 16.47 0.52 -11.32
N ARG A 67 16.74 0.19 -12.58
CA ARG A 67 17.12 1.19 -13.58
C ARG A 67 18.24 2.11 -13.09
N GLY A 68 19.24 1.51 -12.45
CA GLY A 68 20.41 2.25 -11.99
C GLY A 68 20.29 2.81 -10.58
N THR A 69 19.14 2.69 -9.96
CA THR A 69 18.95 3.17 -8.58
C THR A 69 18.93 1.96 -7.65
N ILE A 70 19.74 2.05 -6.59
CA ILE A 70 19.76 0.97 -5.59
C ILE A 70 18.62 1.19 -4.61
N VAL A 71 17.80 0.16 -4.43
CA VAL A 71 16.61 0.23 -3.59
C VAL A 71 16.72 -0.85 -2.52
N THR A 72 16.54 -0.47 -1.26
CA THR A 72 16.44 -1.41 -0.16
C THR A 72 15.03 -1.98 -0.14
N VAL A 73 14.92 -3.30 -0.06
CA VAL A 73 13.61 -3.96 -0.05
C VAL A 73 13.37 -4.55 1.33
N VAL A 74 12.22 -4.21 1.92
CA VAL A 74 11.80 -4.77 3.20
C VAL A 74 10.67 -5.76 2.96
N ASP A 75 10.54 -6.71 3.86
CA ASP A 75 9.53 -7.76 3.78
C ASP A 75 8.24 -7.22 4.41
N GLY A 76 7.24 -6.91 3.58
CA GLY A 76 5.99 -6.36 4.09
C GLY A 76 5.28 -7.30 5.04
N GLY A 77 5.40 -8.60 4.81
CA GLY A 77 4.79 -9.57 5.69
C GLY A 77 5.40 -9.52 7.08
N MET A 78 6.72 -9.57 7.15
CA MET A 78 7.39 -9.55 8.45
C MET A 78 7.16 -8.26 9.20
N VAL A 79 7.18 -7.13 8.50
CA VAL A 79 7.00 -5.84 9.14
C VAL A 79 5.61 -5.72 9.76
N LEU A 80 4.62 -6.34 9.12
CA LEU A 80 3.24 -6.29 9.61
C LEU A 80 2.91 -7.44 10.57
N GLY A 81 3.91 -8.24 10.94
CA GLY A 81 3.68 -9.36 11.84
C GLY A 81 3.02 -10.56 11.18
N MET A 82 3.14 -10.63 9.88
CA MET A 82 2.56 -11.70 9.07
C MET A 82 3.66 -12.59 8.55
N SER A 83 3.29 -13.61 7.76
CA SER A 83 4.28 -14.45 7.09
C SER A 83 5.04 -13.66 6.05
N SER A 84 6.29 -14.06 5.81
CA SER A 84 7.10 -13.44 4.76
C SER A 84 6.42 -13.54 3.41
N TYR A 85 6.58 -12.48 2.60
CA TYR A 85 6.07 -12.54 1.26
C TYR A 85 6.93 -13.48 0.40
N VAL A 86 6.37 -13.97 -0.68
CA VAL A 86 7.05 -14.93 -1.54
C VAL A 86 7.81 -14.17 -2.62
N ARG A 87 9.14 -14.09 -2.47
CA ARG A 87 9.99 -13.25 -3.32
C ARG A 87 9.91 -13.59 -4.80
N GLU A 88 9.75 -14.87 -5.11
CA GLU A 88 9.83 -15.33 -6.49
C GLU A 88 8.64 -14.86 -7.33
N ARG A 89 7.52 -14.55 -6.67
CA ARG A 89 6.32 -14.16 -7.41
C ARG A 89 5.59 -12.99 -6.78
N GLY A 90 6.10 -12.46 -5.67
CA GLY A 90 5.50 -11.29 -5.05
C GLY A 90 5.85 -10.04 -5.82
N LEU A 91 5.27 -8.94 -5.38
CA LEU A 91 5.49 -7.64 -6.00
C LEU A 91 6.18 -6.74 -5.00
N ILE A 92 6.81 -5.69 -5.51
CA ILE A 92 7.51 -4.73 -4.68
C ILE A 92 6.81 -3.39 -4.86
N LEU A 93 6.29 -2.84 -3.77
CA LEU A 93 5.71 -1.50 -3.79
C LEU A 93 6.83 -0.51 -3.52
N LEU A 94 7.06 0.38 -4.49
CA LEU A 94 8.16 1.34 -4.40
C LEU A 94 7.65 2.60 -3.72
N VAL A 95 8.27 2.98 -2.63
CA VAL A 95 7.81 4.06 -1.76
C VAL A 95 8.91 5.13 -1.67
N ASP A 96 8.49 6.40 -1.75
CA ASP A 96 9.41 7.50 -1.46
C ASP A 96 9.58 7.63 0.04
N TYR A 97 10.83 7.62 0.49
CA TYR A 97 11.11 7.78 1.91
C TYR A 97 12.37 8.61 2.08
N VAL A 98 12.21 9.82 2.55
CA VAL A 98 13.32 10.73 2.87
C VAL A 98 14.35 10.74 1.74
N GLU A 99 13.91 11.21 0.58
CA GLU A 99 14.76 11.43 -0.60
C GLU A 99 15.38 10.15 -1.17
N ARG A 100 14.85 8.99 -0.84
CA ARG A 100 15.29 7.76 -1.48
C ARG A 100 14.10 6.84 -1.63
N TRP A 101 14.31 5.76 -2.37
CA TRP A 101 13.25 4.77 -2.63
C TRP A 101 13.47 3.55 -1.76
N ILE A 102 12.38 3.07 -1.19
CA ILE A 102 12.37 1.83 -0.41
C ILE A 102 11.32 0.94 -1.06
N GLY A 103 11.64 -0.33 -1.22
CA GLY A 103 10.69 -1.31 -1.72
C GLY A 103 10.05 -2.08 -0.58
N VAL A 104 8.75 -2.32 -0.68
CA VAL A 104 8.03 -3.13 0.29
C VAL A 104 7.51 -4.36 -0.44
N GLY A 105 7.98 -5.53 -0.07
CA GLY A 105 7.55 -6.79 -0.69
C GLY A 105 6.19 -7.22 -0.19
N VAL A 106 5.29 -7.50 -1.12
CA VAL A 106 3.95 -7.98 -0.83
C VAL A 106 3.66 -9.17 -1.73
N ASP A 107 2.64 -9.96 -1.38
CA ASP A 107 2.35 -11.16 -2.16
C ASP A 107 1.64 -10.83 -3.47
N ASP A 108 0.74 -9.87 -3.44
CA ASP A 108 -0.03 -9.54 -4.64
C ASP A 108 -0.68 -8.18 -4.47
N VAL A 109 -1.02 -7.56 -5.60
CA VAL A 109 -1.83 -6.35 -5.62
C VAL A 109 -3.20 -6.76 -6.18
N ARG A 110 -4.25 -6.48 -5.41
CA ARG A 110 -5.57 -6.92 -5.78
C ARG A 110 -6.31 -5.93 -6.65
N ASP A 111 -6.26 -4.65 -6.27
CA ASP A 111 -7.08 -3.68 -6.98
C ASP A 111 -6.67 -2.27 -6.60
N ILE A 112 -7.14 -1.31 -7.38
CA ILE A 112 -7.05 0.10 -7.09
C ILE A 112 -8.48 0.62 -7.08
N LEU A 113 -8.90 1.18 -5.94
CA LEU A 113 -10.30 1.53 -5.73
C LEU A 113 -10.42 2.97 -5.25
N ASP A 114 -11.49 3.63 -5.69
CA ASP A 114 -11.89 4.91 -5.10
C ASP A 114 -12.93 4.60 -4.04
N VAL A 115 -12.62 4.92 -2.79
CA VAL A 115 -13.47 4.56 -1.66
C VAL A 115 -14.01 5.83 -1.02
N PRO A 116 -15.34 5.95 -0.87
CA PRO A 116 -15.91 7.11 -0.19
C PRO A 116 -15.39 7.25 1.24
N ILE A 117 -15.15 8.47 1.65
CA ILE A 117 -14.54 8.69 2.97
C ILE A 117 -15.47 8.26 4.10
N ASP A 118 -16.78 8.20 3.86
CA ASP A 118 -17.70 7.75 4.90
C ASP A 118 -17.65 6.24 5.11
N GLN A 119 -16.91 5.51 4.30
CA GLN A 119 -16.67 4.08 4.52
C GLN A 119 -15.41 3.81 5.32
N PHE A 120 -14.68 4.86 5.66
CA PHE A 120 -13.51 4.73 6.51
C PHE A 120 -13.95 4.80 7.97
N SER A 121 -13.28 4.03 8.82
CA SER A 121 -13.56 4.05 10.24
C SER A 121 -12.24 3.98 11.00
N ALA A 122 -12.31 4.27 12.29
CA ALA A 122 -11.12 4.21 13.13
C ALA A 122 -10.73 2.77 13.37
N ALA A 123 -9.44 2.52 13.50
CA ALA A 123 -8.93 1.22 13.92
C ALA A 123 -9.26 1.03 15.40
N ASP A 124 -9.59 -0.21 15.79
CA ASP A 124 -9.76 -0.49 17.19
C ASP A 124 -8.40 -0.60 17.88
N ALA A 125 -8.39 -0.78 19.20
CA ALA A 125 -7.14 -0.77 19.95
C ALA A 125 -6.19 -1.88 19.50
N THR A 126 -6.72 -3.05 19.18
CA THR A 126 -5.89 -4.17 18.72
C THR A 126 -5.31 -3.87 17.35
N GLU A 127 -6.13 -3.36 16.45
CA GLU A 127 -5.67 -3.02 15.11
C GLU A 127 -4.64 -1.91 15.15
N ALA A 128 -4.89 -0.90 15.97
CA ALA A 128 -4.00 0.26 16.04
C ALA A 128 -2.66 -0.09 16.69
N SER A 129 -2.55 -1.23 17.34
CA SER A 129 -1.28 -1.65 17.93
C SER A 129 -0.28 -2.09 16.87
N ARG A 130 -0.73 -2.39 15.65
CA ARG A 130 0.18 -2.75 14.57
C ARG A 130 0.81 -1.51 13.97
N PRO A 131 2.07 -1.63 13.50
CA PRO A 131 2.75 -0.48 12.91
C PRO A 131 2.02 0.04 11.68
N GLY A 132 1.85 1.35 11.61
CA GLY A 132 1.36 2.01 10.41
C GLY A 132 -0.13 1.93 10.16
N ILE A 133 -0.90 1.26 11.01
CA ILE A 133 -2.36 1.19 10.83
C ILE A 133 -2.96 2.56 11.15
N THR A 134 -3.69 3.13 10.18
CA THR A 134 -4.33 4.43 10.36
C THR A 134 -5.84 4.34 10.44
N GLY A 135 -6.41 3.20 10.07
CA GLY A 135 -7.86 3.05 10.11
C GLY A 135 -8.26 1.78 9.40
N ALA A 136 -9.53 1.71 9.06
CA ALA A 136 -10.07 0.58 8.34
C ALA A 136 -11.10 1.06 7.34
N VAL A 137 -11.40 0.22 6.37
CA VAL A 137 -12.36 0.55 5.33
C VAL A 137 -13.14 -0.72 5.00
N GLU A 138 -14.40 -0.55 4.62
CA GLU A 138 -15.22 -1.68 4.15
C GLU A 138 -15.09 -1.80 2.66
N ILE A 139 -14.66 -2.95 2.18
CA ILE A 139 -14.57 -3.24 0.76
C ILE A 139 -15.29 -4.55 0.53
N GLU A 140 -16.37 -4.49 -0.23
CA GLU A 140 -17.19 -5.68 -0.55
C GLU A 140 -17.59 -6.45 0.72
N GLY A 141 -18.03 -5.70 1.72
CA GLY A 141 -18.49 -6.31 2.96
C GLY A 141 -17.38 -6.79 3.88
N GLN A 142 -16.13 -6.53 3.54
CA GLN A 142 -14.99 -7.00 4.29
C GLN A 142 -14.26 -5.81 4.89
N ARG A 143 -13.86 -5.98 6.16
CA ARG A 143 -13.08 -4.93 6.81
C ARG A 143 -11.62 -5.07 6.44
N VAL A 144 -11.07 -4.02 5.86
CA VAL A 144 -9.69 -3.99 5.38
C VAL A 144 -8.95 -2.90 6.14
N LEU A 145 -7.80 -3.24 6.71
CA LEU A 145 -7.01 -2.26 7.44
C LEU A 145 -6.24 -1.37 6.48
N VAL A 146 -6.21 -0.08 6.79
CA VAL A 146 -5.53 0.91 5.97
C VAL A 146 -4.21 1.26 6.64
N LEU A 147 -3.15 1.25 5.86
CA LEU A 147 -1.79 1.50 6.33
C LEU A 147 -1.29 2.83 5.83
N ASP A 148 -0.47 3.48 6.66
CA ASP A 148 0.46 4.49 6.17
C ASP A 148 1.74 3.75 5.86
N ILE A 149 1.98 3.48 4.58
CA ILE A 149 3.11 2.63 4.21
C ILE A 149 4.45 3.27 4.55
N LYS A 150 4.51 4.60 4.59
CA LYS A 150 5.74 5.28 4.98
C LYS A 150 6.03 5.08 6.46
N ALA A 151 4.99 5.04 7.29
CA ALA A 151 5.17 4.75 8.71
C ALA A 151 5.65 3.32 8.91
N VAL A 152 5.17 2.39 8.09
CA VAL A 152 5.62 1.00 8.13
C VAL A 152 7.12 0.93 7.80
N VAL A 153 7.54 1.63 6.75
CA VAL A 153 8.94 1.68 6.35
C VAL A 153 9.79 2.31 7.45
N GLU A 154 9.28 3.36 8.07
CA GLU A 154 9.99 4.07 9.13
C GLU A 154 10.37 3.14 10.28
N GLN A 155 9.48 2.22 10.62
CA GLN A 155 9.75 1.28 11.70
C GLN A 155 10.98 0.43 11.46
N VAL A 156 11.24 0.08 10.20
CA VAL A 156 12.37 -0.77 9.87
C VAL A 156 13.61 0.06 9.60
N ILE A 157 13.48 1.06 8.74
CA ILE A 157 14.63 1.83 8.27
C ILE A 157 15.10 2.81 9.33
N GLY A 158 14.16 3.43 10.04
CA GLY A 158 14.49 4.40 11.06
C GLY A 158 15.21 3.80 12.25
N GLN A 159 14.98 2.52 12.55
CA GLN A 159 15.63 1.86 13.67
C GLN A 159 17.00 1.32 13.33
N GLY A 160 17.36 1.28 12.07
CA GLY A 160 18.64 0.72 11.64
C GLY A 160 19.80 1.66 11.75
N ARG A 161 19.66 2.72 12.52
CA ARG A 161 20.75 3.72 12.64
C ARG A 161 21.58 3.52 13.84
#